data_e6bcff99dcd46a4ae898b638a41d511a
#
_entry.id   e6bcff99dcd46a4ae898b638a41d511a
#
_cell.length_a   1.000
_cell.length_b   1.000
_cell.length_c   1.000
_cell.angle_alpha   90.00
_cell.angle_beta   90.00
_cell.angle_gamma   90.00
#
_symmetry.space_group_name_H-M   'P 1'
#
loop_
_entity.id
_entity.type
_entity.pdbx_description
1 polymer ?
#
loop_
_entity_poly.entity_id
_entity_poly.type
_entity_poly.pdbx_seq_one_letter_code
_entity_poly.pdbx_strand_id
1 'polypeptide(L)'
;EAVGLSISTLVKVIDVDERSIRKWESGKKKVPADVFDQVVAIDQLISDTANAQFKTLMENQPESVVLYRFIDEDDLYDAHPEFEDLPIMSYGAVVYRLRQKLIDAGVSVTVEFK
;
A
#
# COMPACT_ATOMS: atom_id res chain seq x y z
N GLU A 1 4.91 3.67 -10.06
CA GLU A 1 3.58 3.08 -9.90
C GLU A 1 2.74 3.88 -8.92
N ALA A 2 1.52 4.24 -9.34
CA ALA A 2 0.64 5.10 -8.53
C ALA A 2 0.24 4.46 -7.21
N VAL A 3 0.03 3.14 -7.19
CA VAL A 3 -0.44 2.41 -5.99
C VAL A 3 0.69 1.73 -5.22
N GLY A 4 1.92 1.79 -5.71
CA GLY A 4 3.03 1.08 -5.09
C GLY A 4 2.96 -0.44 -5.22
N LEU A 5 2.16 -0.95 -6.16
CA LEU A 5 1.99 -2.37 -6.45
C LEU A 5 2.43 -2.66 -7.87
N SER A 6 3.09 -3.81 -8.09
CA SER A 6 3.41 -4.27 -9.43
C SER A 6 2.18 -4.85 -10.11
N ILE A 7 2.18 -4.91 -11.44
CA ILE A 7 1.09 -5.49 -12.19
C ILE A 7 0.94 -6.99 -11.89
N SER A 8 2.06 -7.70 -11.70
CA SER A 8 2.00 -9.11 -11.31
C SER A 8 1.31 -9.32 -9.96
N THR A 9 1.39 -8.33 -9.06
CA THR A 9 0.67 -8.35 -7.79
C THR A 9 -0.83 -8.18 -8.01
N LEU A 10 -1.24 -7.34 -8.97
CA LEU A 10 -2.65 -7.14 -9.30
C LEU A 10 -3.33 -8.42 -9.80
N VAL A 11 -2.61 -9.33 -10.45
CA VAL A 11 -3.16 -10.63 -10.87
C VAL A 11 -3.77 -11.36 -9.68
N LYS A 12 -3.10 -11.34 -8.54
CA LYS A 12 -3.54 -12.04 -7.33
C LYS A 12 -4.75 -11.37 -6.67
N VAL A 13 -4.85 -10.04 -6.81
CA VAL A 13 -5.89 -9.25 -6.14
C VAL A 13 -7.19 -9.25 -6.92
N ILE A 14 -7.13 -9.05 -8.23
CA ILE A 14 -8.29 -8.84 -9.08
C ILE A 14 -8.58 -9.99 -10.04
N ASP A 15 -7.85 -11.09 -9.91
CA ASP A 15 -8.05 -12.33 -10.68
C ASP A 15 -8.13 -12.09 -12.19
N VAL A 16 -7.18 -11.33 -12.73
CA VAL A 16 -7.08 -11.02 -14.15
C VAL A 16 -5.98 -11.84 -14.78
N ASP A 17 -6.21 -12.27 -16.04
CA ASP A 17 -5.25 -13.00 -16.84
C ASP A 17 -3.93 -12.23 -16.98
N GLU A 18 -2.81 -12.91 -16.73
CA GLU A 18 -1.47 -12.35 -16.84
C GLU A 18 -1.18 -11.78 -18.23
N ARG A 19 -1.71 -12.41 -19.28
CA ARG A 19 -1.54 -11.93 -20.65
C ARG A 19 -2.19 -10.56 -20.84
N SER A 20 -3.37 -10.35 -20.28
CA SER A 20 -4.06 -9.06 -20.31
C SER A 20 -3.25 -7.99 -19.59
N ILE A 21 -2.69 -8.33 -18.43
CA ILE A 21 -1.87 -7.40 -17.65
C ILE A 21 -0.62 -6.98 -18.44
N ARG A 22 0.04 -7.92 -19.12
CA ARG A 22 1.19 -7.60 -19.96
C ARG A 22 0.84 -6.66 -21.10
N LYS A 23 -0.35 -6.82 -21.70
CA LYS A 23 -0.83 -5.91 -22.75
C LYS A 23 -1.06 -4.51 -22.21
N TRP A 24 -1.57 -4.38 -21.00
CA TRP A 24 -1.76 -3.07 -20.35
C TRP A 24 -0.42 -2.42 -20.02
N GLU A 25 0.55 -3.17 -19.51
CA GLU A 25 1.90 -2.68 -19.24
C GLU A 25 2.57 -2.13 -20.49
N SER A 26 2.43 -2.84 -21.60
CA SER A 26 3.05 -2.44 -22.88
C SER A 26 2.31 -1.32 -23.60
N GLY A 27 1.16 -0.89 -23.09
CA GLY A 27 0.35 0.15 -23.71
C GLY A 27 -0.46 -0.30 -24.94
N LYS A 28 -0.49 -1.60 -25.22
CA LYS A 28 -1.22 -2.13 -26.39
C LYS A 28 -2.73 -2.10 -26.23
N LYS A 29 -3.21 -2.17 -24.99
CA LYS A 29 -4.63 -2.08 -24.66
C LYS A 29 -4.83 -1.19 -23.45
N LYS A 30 -5.97 -0.51 -23.40
CA LYS A 30 -6.37 0.24 -22.21
C LYS A 30 -6.79 -0.72 -21.10
N VAL A 31 -6.51 -0.34 -19.88
CA VAL A 31 -7.00 -1.05 -18.69
C VAL A 31 -8.54 -0.91 -18.67
N PRO A 32 -9.29 -2.03 -18.56
CA PRO A 32 -10.75 -1.95 -18.40
C PRO A 32 -11.17 -1.11 -17.21
N ALA A 33 -12.33 -0.46 -17.30
CA ALA A 33 -12.81 0.43 -16.25
C ALA A 33 -12.99 -0.26 -14.91
N ASP A 34 -13.49 -1.50 -14.89
CA ASP A 34 -13.66 -2.28 -13.66
C ASP A 34 -12.34 -2.60 -12.98
N VAL A 35 -11.29 -2.92 -13.75
CA VAL A 35 -9.94 -3.14 -13.21
C VAL A 35 -9.38 -1.83 -12.69
N PHE A 36 -9.54 -0.75 -13.44
CA PHE A 36 -9.09 0.57 -13.03
C PHE A 36 -9.75 1.00 -11.70
N ASP A 37 -11.06 0.77 -11.56
CA ASP A 37 -11.80 1.09 -10.34
C ASP A 37 -11.28 0.30 -9.14
N GLN A 38 -10.91 -0.97 -9.33
CA GLN A 38 -10.31 -1.78 -8.26
C GLN A 38 -8.93 -1.25 -7.85
N VAL A 39 -8.11 -0.85 -8.81
CA VAL A 39 -6.80 -0.25 -8.54
C VAL A 39 -6.95 1.05 -7.77
N VAL A 40 -7.90 1.89 -8.16
CA VAL A 40 -8.20 3.16 -7.47
C VAL A 40 -8.67 2.88 -6.03
N ALA A 41 -9.51 1.88 -5.83
CA ALA A 41 -9.99 1.52 -4.49
C ALA A 41 -8.85 1.06 -3.59
N ILE A 42 -7.93 0.26 -4.10
CA ILE A 42 -6.74 -0.18 -3.36
C ILE A 42 -5.84 1.01 -3.03
N ASP A 43 -5.61 1.88 -4.00
CA ASP A 43 -4.82 3.10 -3.79
C ASP A 43 -5.44 3.99 -2.72
N GLN A 44 -6.76 4.14 -2.75
CA GLN A 44 -7.50 4.93 -1.77
C GLN A 44 -7.35 4.34 -0.36
N LEU A 45 -7.47 3.02 -0.21
CA LEU A 45 -7.27 2.35 1.07
C LEU A 45 -5.87 2.60 1.61
N ILE A 46 -4.85 2.45 0.76
CA ILE A 46 -3.46 2.69 1.14
C ILE A 46 -3.27 4.14 1.60
N SER A 47 -3.77 5.09 0.83
CA SER A 47 -3.66 6.52 1.15
C SER A 47 -4.39 6.88 2.44
N ASP A 48 -5.62 6.40 2.61
CA ASP A 48 -6.42 6.67 3.80
C ASP A 48 -5.77 6.09 5.05
N THR A 49 -5.23 4.87 4.95
CA THR A 49 -4.54 4.24 6.07
C THR A 49 -3.28 5.01 6.47
N ALA A 50 -2.47 5.41 5.47
CA ALA A 50 -1.27 6.21 5.73
C ALA A 50 -1.62 7.57 6.35
N ASN A 51 -2.65 8.23 5.84
CA ASN A 51 -3.08 9.53 6.35
C ASN A 51 -3.60 9.43 7.80
N ALA A 52 -4.37 8.39 8.11
CA ALA A 52 -4.90 8.18 9.46
C ALA A 52 -3.77 7.90 10.45
N GLN A 53 -2.81 7.07 10.09
CA GLN A 53 -1.66 6.79 10.95
C GLN A 53 -0.77 8.02 11.12
N PHE A 54 -0.57 8.78 10.06
CA PHE A 54 0.21 10.02 10.13
C PHE A 54 -0.42 11.01 11.12
N LYS A 55 -1.72 11.20 11.02
CA LYS A 55 -2.46 12.10 11.92
C LYS A 55 -2.29 11.67 13.39
N THR A 56 -2.48 10.38 13.67
CA THR A 56 -2.35 9.83 15.01
C THR A 56 -0.93 10.01 15.57
N LEU A 57 0.08 9.73 14.75
CA LEU A 57 1.47 9.88 15.17
C LEU A 57 1.84 11.34 15.44
N MET A 58 1.35 12.26 14.61
CA MET A 58 1.67 13.68 14.75
C MET A 58 0.97 14.37 15.91
N GLU A 59 -0.06 13.75 16.48
CA GLU A 59 -0.74 14.28 17.68
C GLU A 59 0.23 14.47 18.85
N ASN A 60 1.25 13.62 18.94
CA ASN A 60 2.27 13.68 19.99
C ASN A 60 3.52 14.46 19.61
N GLN A 61 3.56 15.04 18.40
CA GLN A 61 4.70 15.79 17.87
C GLN A 61 6.04 15.07 18.09
N PRO A 62 6.20 13.83 17.60
CA PRO A 62 7.39 13.04 17.86
C PRO A 62 8.61 13.58 17.10
N GLU A 63 9.79 13.42 17.71
CA GLU A 63 11.05 13.70 17.02
C GLU A 63 11.48 12.54 16.13
N SER A 64 11.13 11.32 16.52
CA SER A 64 11.42 10.10 15.79
C SER A 64 10.29 9.10 15.93
N VAL A 65 10.13 8.26 14.89
CA VAL A 65 9.09 7.23 14.83
C VAL A 65 9.71 5.96 14.29
N VAL A 66 9.30 4.82 14.86
CA VAL A 66 9.59 3.50 14.30
C VAL A 66 8.33 2.98 13.63
N LEU A 67 8.43 2.67 12.35
CA LEU A 67 7.34 2.05 11.59
C LEU A 67 7.62 0.57 11.43
N TYR A 68 6.58 -0.24 11.42
CA TYR A 68 6.71 -1.69 11.33
C TYR A 68 6.09 -2.22 10.05
N ARG A 69 6.85 -3.08 9.35
CA ARG A 69 6.33 -3.92 8.27
C ARG A 69 6.15 -5.32 8.83
N PHE A 70 5.20 -6.04 8.28
CA PHE A 70 4.89 -7.41 8.71
C PHE A 70 5.60 -8.42 7.81
N ILE A 71 6.19 -9.45 8.41
CA ILE A 71 6.79 -10.57 7.69
C ILE A 71 5.70 -11.60 7.35
N ASP A 72 4.75 -11.78 8.27
CA ASP A 72 3.71 -12.79 8.19
C ASP A 72 2.35 -12.15 7.86
N GLU A 73 1.64 -12.72 6.89
CA GLU A 73 0.32 -12.23 6.48
C GLU A 73 -0.71 -12.32 7.62
N ASP A 74 -0.67 -13.39 8.40
CA ASP A 74 -1.61 -13.56 9.51
C ASP A 74 -1.45 -12.45 10.55
N ASP A 75 -0.23 -12.08 10.87
CA ASP A 75 0.05 -10.99 11.80
C ASP A 75 -0.46 -9.65 11.25
N LEU A 76 -0.27 -9.43 9.96
CA LEU A 76 -0.80 -8.23 9.29
C LEU A 76 -2.32 -8.19 9.37
N TYR A 77 -2.98 -9.28 9.02
CA TYR A 77 -4.45 -9.31 8.95
C TYR A 77 -5.10 -9.22 10.32
N ASP A 78 -4.42 -9.73 11.36
CA ASP A 78 -4.87 -9.57 12.74
C ASP A 78 -4.81 -8.10 13.19
N ALA A 79 -3.74 -7.39 12.83
CA ALA A 79 -3.55 -6.00 13.18
C ALA A 79 -4.38 -5.05 12.29
N HIS A 80 -4.54 -5.42 11.03
CA HIS A 80 -5.20 -4.59 10.01
C HIS A 80 -6.15 -5.45 9.16
N PRO A 81 -7.34 -5.80 9.69
CA PRO A 81 -8.30 -6.66 8.98
C PRO A 81 -8.73 -6.13 7.61
N GLU A 82 -8.66 -4.82 7.40
CA GLU A 82 -9.00 -4.19 6.12
C GLU A 82 -8.07 -4.60 4.98
N PHE A 83 -6.92 -5.21 5.30
CA PHE A 83 -5.96 -5.71 4.31
C PHE A 83 -6.06 -7.22 4.07
N GLU A 84 -7.05 -7.91 4.68
CA GLU A 84 -7.17 -9.36 4.63
C GLU A 84 -7.19 -9.94 3.20
N ASP A 85 -7.82 -9.25 2.27
CA ASP A 85 -7.92 -9.70 0.88
C ASP A 85 -6.80 -9.16 -0.01
N LEU A 86 -5.81 -8.50 0.55
CA LEU A 86 -4.72 -7.88 -0.19
C LEU A 86 -3.38 -8.55 0.15
N PRO A 87 -2.41 -8.55 -0.79
CA PRO A 87 -1.09 -9.08 -0.48
C PRO A 87 -0.37 -8.20 0.55
N ILE A 88 0.54 -8.81 1.29
CA ILE A 88 1.29 -8.14 2.37
C ILE A 88 2.04 -6.89 1.89
N MET A 89 2.48 -6.87 0.63
CA MET A 89 3.17 -5.69 0.07
C MET A 89 2.27 -4.48 -0.07
N SER A 90 0.93 -4.63 -0.02
CA SER A 90 0.01 -3.50 0.02
C SER A 90 0.21 -2.66 1.29
N TYR A 91 0.43 -3.32 2.41
CA TYR A 91 0.76 -2.63 3.65
C TYR A 91 2.17 -2.01 3.60
N GLY A 92 3.10 -2.63 2.86
CA GLY A 92 4.40 -2.03 2.58
C GLY A 92 4.29 -0.68 1.89
N ALA A 93 3.30 -0.52 1.00
CA ALA A 93 3.01 0.77 0.37
C ALA A 93 2.50 1.80 1.38
N VAL A 94 1.70 1.39 2.36
CA VAL A 94 1.27 2.26 3.46
C VAL A 94 2.49 2.77 4.23
N VAL A 95 3.37 1.86 4.62
CA VAL A 95 4.58 2.22 5.37
C VAL A 95 5.46 3.18 4.58
N TYR A 96 5.64 2.93 3.27
CA TYR A 96 6.42 3.80 2.41
C TYR A 96 5.84 5.23 2.36
N ARG A 97 4.53 5.35 2.12
CA ARG A 97 3.86 6.66 2.05
C ARG A 97 3.88 7.38 3.38
N LEU A 98 3.67 6.66 4.47
CA LEU A 98 3.71 7.22 5.81
C LEU A 98 5.11 7.72 6.15
N ARG A 99 6.14 6.95 5.80
CA ARG A 99 7.53 7.35 5.98
C ARG A 99 7.83 8.68 5.27
N GLN A 100 7.39 8.82 4.02
CA GLN A 100 7.61 10.05 3.25
C GLN A 100 6.91 11.25 3.90
N LYS A 101 5.68 11.08 4.37
CA LYS A 101 4.94 12.13 5.05
C LYS A 101 5.65 12.59 6.32
N LEU A 102 6.17 11.64 7.09
CA LEU A 102 6.89 11.94 8.34
C LEU A 102 8.22 12.64 8.06
N ILE A 103 8.97 12.17 7.07
CA ILE A 103 10.23 12.82 6.67
C ILE A 103 9.98 14.25 6.21
N ASP A 104 8.95 14.47 5.40
CA ASP A 104 8.59 15.82 4.94
C ASP A 104 8.16 16.73 6.09
N ALA A 105 7.65 16.16 7.17
CA ALA A 105 7.27 16.89 8.38
C ALA A 105 8.46 17.09 9.36
N GLY A 106 9.66 16.65 8.99
CA GLY A 106 10.85 16.80 9.82
C GLY A 106 11.06 15.72 10.86
N VAL A 107 10.36 14.59 10.76
CA VAL A 107 10.44 13.48 11.72
C VAL A 107 11.46 12.45 11.23
N SER A 108 12.33 11.99 12.13
CA SER A 108 13.24 10.87 11.83
C SER A 108 12.46 9.56 11.84
N VAL A 109 12.64 8.74 10.81
CA VAL A 109 11.89 7.49 10.67
C VAL A 109 12.83 6.30 10.55
N THR A 110 12.54 5.26 11.31
CA THR A 110 13.16 3.93 11.18
C THR A 110 12.07 2.94 10.79
N VAL A 111 12.38 2.02 9.89
CA VAL A 111 11.45 0.95 9.48
C VAL A 111 12.03 -0.37 9.92
N GLU A 112 11.24 -1.16 10.64
CA GLU A 112 11.62 -2.47 11.14
C GLU A 112 10.58 -3.52 10.71
N PHE A 113 11.01 -4.77 10.65
CA PHE A 113 10.11 -5.91 10.39
C PHE A 113 9.63 -6.51 11.71
N LYS A 114 8.38 -6.89 11.71
CA LYS A 114 7.73 -7.42 12.90
C LYS A 114 7.33 -8.89 12.73
#